data_a0387a9f3a44268cae2abeb62380d084
#
_entry.id   a0387a9f3a44268cae2abeb62380d084
#
_cell.length_a   1.000
_cell.length_b   1.000
_cell.length_c   1.000
_cell.angle_alpha   90.00
_cell.angle_beta   90.00
_cell.angle_gamma   90.00
#
_symmetry.space_group_name_H-M   'P 1'
#
loop_
_entity.id
_entity.type
_entity.pdbx_description
1 polymer ?
#
loop_
_entity_poly.entity_id
_entity_poly.type
_entity_poly.pdbx_seq_one_letter_code
_entity_poly.pdbx_strand_id
1 'polypeptide(L)'
;MEKLRIFIDMDGVLANFDKAKQSHPNFEKKGFRPDLTLDFSKFEPMPGALEAVKKLGDMGHDLFIATTPPWNHPDAWGQKRHWVENHLPQLKRKMFLTHRKDLLIGDVLIDDSIYRGQRDFRGTFIRFNPNNGVGWDFCVKTIVGMGESNHKKWVDGRSENDPVTIWNNKKNNKK
;
A
#
# COMPACT_ATOMS: atom_id res chain seq x y z
N MET A 1 6.08 17.76 14.90
CA MET A 1 5.27 16.54 14.57
C MET A 1 6.12 15.32 14.86
N GLU A 2 5.55 14.29 15.46
CA GLU A 2 6.27 13.05 15.75
C GLU A 2 6.67 12.35 14.44
N LYS A 3 7.91 11.82 14.38
CA LYS A 3 8.42 11.10 13.23
C LYS A 3 7.82 9.70 13.21
N LEU A 4 6.99 9.39 12.20
CA LEU A 4 6.38 8.08 12.00
C LEU A 4 7.20 7.23 11.04
N ARG A 5 7.18 5.91 11.25
CA ARG A 5 7.63 4.91 10.28
C ARG A 5 6.42 4.41 9.49
N ILE A 6 6.45 4.70 8.19
CA ILE A 6 5.32 4.45 7.30
C ILE A 6 5.73 3.44 6.23
N PHE A 7 4.99 2.33 6.16
CA PHE A 7 5.09 1.35 5.10
C PHE A 7 4.02 1.61 4.05
N ILE A 8 4.41 1.55 2.79
CA ILE A 8 3.55 1.85 1.65
C ILE A 8 3.61 0.68 0.67
N ASP A 9 2.46 0.09 0.33
CA ASP A 9 2.41 -0.92 -0.73
C ASP A 9 2.68 -0.31 -2.11
N MET A 10 3.04 -1.17 -3.06
CA MET A 10 3.35 -0.73 -4.42
C MET A 10 2.17 -0.88 -5.36
N ASP A 11 1.70 -2.10 -5.59
CA ASP A 11 0.67 -2.37 -6.60
C ASP A 11 -0.70 -1.87 -6.14
N GLY A 12 -1.37 -1.05 -6.97
CA GLY A 12 -2.65 -0.45 -6.60
C GLY A 12 -2.56 0.74 -5.64
N VAL A 13 -1.37 1.04 -5.09
CA VAL A 13 -1.14 2.15 -4.15
C VAL A 13 -0.16 3.18 -4.72
N LEU A 14 1.07 2.78 -5.02
CA LEU A 14 2.09 3.62 -5.66
C LEU A 14 2.08 3.47 -7.18
N ALA A 15 1.94 2.24 -7.67
CA ALA A 15 1.96 1.87 -9.07
C ALA A 15 0.56 1.44 -9.54
N ASN A 16 0.14 1.93 -10.68
CA ASN A 16 -1.22 1.74 -11.22
C ASN A 16 -1.37 0.37 -11.90
N PHE A 17 -1.50 -0.67 -11.09
CA PHE A 17 -1.67 -2.06 -11.52
C PHE A 17 -2.93 -2.24 -12.38
N ASP A 18 -4.04 -1.61 -12.00
CA ASP A 18 -5.30 -1.74 -12.74
C ASP A 18 -5.22 -1.15 -14.15
N LYS A 19 -4.58 0.01 -14.32
CA LYS A 19 -4.34 0.58 -15.64
C LYS A 19 -3.45 -0.33 -16.48
N ALA A 20 -2.36 -0.84 -15.93
CA ALA A 20 -1.47 -1.76 -16.63
C ALA A 20 -2.18 -3.04 -17.06
N LYS A 21 -3.02 -3.60 -16.18
CA LYS A 21 -3.84 -4.78 -16.47
C LYS A 21 -4.82 -4.51 -17.59
N GLN A 22 -5.57 -3.41 -17.52
CA GLN A 22 -6.60 -3.05 -18.51
C GLN A 22 -6.00 -2.71 -19.89
N SER A 23 -4.80 -2.14 -19.93
CA SER A 23 -4.11 -1.79 -21.18
C SER A 23 -3.44 -3.00 -21.86
N HIS A 24 -3.44 -4.18 -21.23
CA HIS A 24 -2.78 -5.34 -21.81
C HIS A 24 -3.63 -5.99 -22.91
N PRO A 25 -3.05 -6.37 -24.10
CA PRO A 25 -3.80 -6.95 -25.24
C PRO A 25 -4.61 -8.21 -24.89
N ASN A 26 -4.24 -8.90 -23.82
CA ASN A 26 -4.92 -10.11 -23.37
C ASN A 26 -5.88 -9.87 -22.21
N PHE A 27 -6.20 -8.62 -21.86
CA PHE A 27 -7.00 -8.30 -20.67
C PHE A 27 -8.32 -9.06 -20.61
N GLU A 28 -9.02 -9.16 -21.74
CA GLU A 28 -10.32 -9.85 -21.83
C GLU A 28 -10.21 -11.36 -22.11
N LYS A 29 -9.01 -11.89 -22.35
CA LYS A 29 -8.85 -13.32 -22.64
C LYS A 29 -9.09 -14.15 -21.38
N LYS A 30 -9.89 -15.21 -21.54
CA LYS A 30 -10.10 -16.20 -20.48
C LYS A 30 -8.76 -16.77 -19.99
N GLY A 31 -8.53 -16.76 -18.68
CA GLY A 31 -7.31 -17.26 -18.07
C GLY A 31 -6.12 -16.29 -18.09
N PHE A 32 -6.31 -15.05 -18.49
CA PHE A 32 -5.27 -14.03 -18.35
C PHE A 32 -4.85 -13.85 -16.88
N ARG A 33 -3.55 -13.96 -16.64
CA ARG A 33 -2.92 -13.88 -15.34
C ARG A 33 -2.00 -12.63 -15.30
N PRO A 34 -2.52 -11.45 -14.95
CA PRO A 34 -1.73 -10.21 -14.96
C PRO A 34 -0.53 -10.30 -14.02
N ASP A 35 -0.67 -10.98 -12.88
CA ASP A 35 0.39 -11.22 -11.92
C ASP A 35 1.59 -12.00 -12.48
N LEU A 36 1.39 -12.79 -13.55
CA LEU A 36 2.43 -13.59 -14.20
C LEU A 36 2.92 -13.00 -15.53
N THR A 37 2.22 -12.02 -16.08
CA THR A 37 2.43 -11.57 -17.47
C THR A 37 2.94 -10.13 -17.56
N LEU A 38 2.56 -9.28 -16.60
CA LEU A 38 2.89 -7.87 -16.65
C LEU A 38 4.33 -7.59 -16.23
N ASP A 39 4.94 -6.61 -16.89
CA ASP A 39 6.23 -6.05 -16.50
C ASP A 39 6.00 -4.94 -15.45
N PHE A 40 6.26 -5.25 -14.19
CA PHE A 40 6.05 -4.34 -13.06
C PHE A 40 6.94 -3.10 -13.12
N SER A 41 8.03 -3.12 -13.87
CA SER A 41 8.90 -1.96 -14.03
C SER A 41 8.29 -0.83 -14.87
N LYS A 42 7.25 -1.15 -15.66
CA LYS A 42 6.60 -0.25 -16.63
C LYS A 42 5.29 0.35 -16.14
N PHE A 43 4.86 0.05 -14.93
CA PHE A 43 3.62 0.61 -14.41
C PHE A 43 3.74 2.13 -14.27
N GLU A 44 2.69 2.84 -14.67
CA GLU A 44 2.59 4.25 -14.37
C GLU A 44 2.39 4.46 -12.86
N PRO A 45 2.88 5.57 -12.29
CA PRO A 45 2.53 5.93 -10.93
C PRO A 45 1.02 6.12 -10.75
N MET A 46 0.50 5.74 -9.59
CA MET A 46 -0.86 6.09 -9.20
C MET A 46 -1.00 7.62 -9.07
N PRO A 47 -2.10 8.22 -9.55
CA PRO A 47 -2.31 9.66 -9.42
C PRO A 47 -2.12 10.16 -7.97
N GLY A 48 -1.30 11.18 -7.78
CA GLY A 48 -0.98 11.79 -6.49
C GLY A 48 0.02 11.01 -5.61
N ALA A 49 0.49 9.83 -6.05
CA ALA A 49 1.38 8.99 -5.25
C ALA A 49 2.75 9.62 -5.02
N LEU A 50 3.38 10.12 -6.08
CA LEU A 50 4.75 10.67 -6.00
C LEU A 50 4.77 11.94 -5.15
N GLU A 51 3.78 12.81 -5.32
CA GLU A 51 3.59 14.03 -4.55
C GLU A 51 3.34 13.74 -3.07
N ALA A 52 2.51 12.74 -2.78
CA ALA A 52 2.23 12.33 -1.41
C ALA A 52 3.47 11.76 -0.71
N VAL A 53 4.22 10.88 -1.38
CA VAL A 53 5.49 10.35 -0.85
C VAL A 53 6.49 11.48 -0.60
N LYS A 54 6.64 12.41 -1.55
CA LYS A 54 7.50 13.57 -1.35
C LYS A 54 7.07 14.39 -0.13
N LYS A 55 5.77 14.71 -0.03
CA LYS A 55 5.22 15.50 1.08
C LYS A 55 5.45 14.84 2.44
N LEU A 56 5.16 13.53 2.56
CA LEU A 56 5.40 12.79 3.79
C LEU A 56 6.89 12.73 4.15
N GLY A 57 7.77 12.61 3.15
CA GLY A 57 9.22 12.66 3.35
C GLY A 57 9.70 14.03 3.82
N ASP A 58 9.22 15.12 3.21
CA ASP A 58 9.52 16.51 3.58
C ASP A 58 9.06 16.84 5.02
N MET A 59 7.99 16.17 5.49
CA MET A 59 7.52 16.25 6.89
C MET A 59 8.41 15.50 7.88
N GLY A 60 9.42 14.79 7.41
CA GLY A 60 10.41 14.09 8.24
C GLY A 60 10.03 12.65 8.62
N HIS A 61 8.97 12.09 8.05
CA HIS A 61 8.60 10.70 8.30
C HIS A 61 9.61 9.73 7.67
N ASP A 62 9.73 8.52 8.26
CA ASP A 62 10.60 7.45 7.75
C ASP A 62 9.77 6.51 6.86
N LEU A 63 9.93 6.68 5.54
CA LEU A 63 9.11 6.00 4.54
C LEU A 63 9.81 4.74 4.02
N PHE A 64 9.05 3.65 3.93
CA PHE A 64 9.47 2.38 3.36
C PHE A 64 8.42 1.85 2.39
N ILE A 65 8.86 1.16 1.35
CA ILE A 65 7.99 0.38 0.48
C ILE A 65 7.87 -1.03 1.06
N ALA A 66 6.66 -1.55 1.16
CA ALA A 66 6.39 -2.92 1.58
C ALA A 66 5.48 -3.60 0.57
N THR A 67 6.05 -4.29 -0.40
CA THR A 67 5.31 -4.91 -1.51
C THR A 67 5.42 -6.42 -1.52
N THR A 68 4.41 -7.08 -2.10
CA THR A 68 4.37 -8.54 -2.26
C THR A 68 4.56 -8.90 -3.73
N PRO A 69 5.75 -9.34 -4.15
CA PRO A 69 5.94 -9.80 -5.52
C PRO A 69 5.22 -11.14 -5.74
N PRO A 70 4.63 -11.38 -6.93
CA PRO A 70 4.04 -12.67 -7.25
C PRO A 70 5.09 -13.78 -7.16
N TRP A 71 4.77 -14.86 -6.43
CA TRP A 71 5.71 -15.96 -6.18
C TRP A 71 6.15 -16.67 -7.46
N ASN A 72 5.20 -16.87 -8.37
CA ASN A 72 5.44 -17.58 -9.64
C ASN A 72 5.93 -16.67 -10.78
N HIS A 73 6.35 -15.45 -10.46
CA HIS A 73 6.94 -14.50 -11.42
C HIS A 73 8.27 -13.95 -10.84
N PRO A 74 9.36 -14.71 -10.95
CA PRO A 74 10.65 -14.34 -10.33
C PRO A 74 11.15 -12.96 -10.76
N ASP A 75 10.97 -12.60 -12.03
CA ASP A 75 11.43 -11.31 -12.56
C ASP A 75 10.71 -10.10 -11.92
N ALA A 76 9.48 -10.29 -11.44
CA ALA A 76 8.72 -9.24 -10.76
C ALA A 76 9.46 -8.65 -9.54
N TRP A 77 10.31 -9.42 -8.88
CA TRP A 77 11.15 -8.97 -7.77
C TRP A 77 12.13 -7.88 -8.20
N GLY A 78 12.85 -8.13 -9.29
CA GLY A 78 13.77 -7.15 -9.90
C GLY A 78 13.02 -5.98 -10.54
N GLN A 79 11.92 -6.24 -11.23
CA GLN A 79 11.10 -5.24 -11.90
C GLN A 79 10.54 -4.20 -10.90
N LYS A 80 10.02 -4.64 -9.75
CA LYS A 80 9.54 -3.74 -8.68
C LYS A 80 10.66 -2.85 -8.13
N ARG A 81 11.85 -3.41 -7.94
CA ARG A 81 13.02 -2.63 -7.53
C ARG A 81 13.38 -1.57 -8.57
N HIS A 82 13.37 -1.92 -9.87
CA HIS A 82 13.63 -0.96 -10.96
C HIS A 82 12.58 0.15 -10.99
N TRP A 83 11.31 -0.19 -10.79
CA TRP A 83 10.25 0.81 -10.71
C TRP A 83 10.54 1.85 -9.61
N VAL A 84 10.96 1.38 -8.42
CA VAL A 84 11.32 2.27 -7.31
C VAL A 84 12.53 3.15 -7.65
N GLU A 85 13.55 2.59 -8.29
CA GLU A 85 14.72 3.38 -8.73
C GLU A 85 14.36 4.48 -9.71
N ASN A 86 13.39 4.23 -10.59
CA ASN A 86 12.96 5.18 -11.62
C ASN A 86 12.01 6.27 -11.08
N HIS A 87 11.11 5.93 -10.18
CA HIS A 87 10.04 6.84 -9.75
C HIS A 87 10.24 7.43 -8.35
N LEU A 88 10.93 6.71 -7.46
CA LEU A 88 11.13 7.07 -6.06
C LEU A 88 12.59 6.84 -5.62
N PRO A 89 13.59 7.44 -6.31
CA PRO A 89 15.00 7.20 -6.01
C PRO A 89 15.40 7.56 -4.57
N GLN A 90 14.67 8.47 -3.92
CA GLN A 90 14.84 8.84 -2.51
C GLN A 90 14.51 7.68 -1.55
N LEU A 91 13.76 6.66 -2.00
CA LEU A 91 13.46 5.44 -1.25
C LEU A 91 14.39 4.27 -1.60
N LYS A 92 15.50 4.53 -2.28
CA LYS A 92 16.54 3.51 -2.53
C LYS A 92 16.98 2.87 -1.21
N ARG A 93 17.04 1.53 -1.19
CA ARG A 93 17.35 0.71 0.00
C ARG A 93 16.30 0.76 1.12
N LYS A 94 15.14 1.35 0.88
CA LYS A 94 14.00 1.41 1.81
C LYS A 94 12.83 0.57 1.28
N MET A 95 13.11 -0.67 0.87
CA MET A 95 12.13 -1.55 0.26
C MET A 95 12.15 -2.94 0.90
N PHE A 96 10.99 -3.43 1.29
CA PHE A 96 10.72 -4.77 1.76
C PHE A 96 9.89 -5.53 0.73
N LEU A 97 10.39 -6.68 0.31
CA LEU A 97 9.67 -7.66 -0.50
C LEU A 97 9.16 -8.74 0.45
N THR A 98 7.88 -8.75 0.76
CA THR A 98 7.33 -9.64 1.79
C THR A 98 5.92 -10.11 1.50
N HIS A 99 5.63 -11.35 1.89
CA HIS A 99 4.28 -11.95 1.89
C HIS A 99 3.64 -11.90 3.29
N ARG A 100 4.35 -11.30 4.29
CA ARG A 100 3.96 -11.27 5.70
C ARG A 100 4.10 -9.84 6.24
N LYS A 101 3.13 -8.98 5.89
CA LYS A 101 3.12 -7.56 6.32
C LYS A 101 2.79 -7.39 7.81
N ASP A 102 2.24 -8.41 8.44
CA ASP A 102 2.05 -8.50 9.89
C ASP A 102 3.36 -8.49 10.70
N LEU A 103 4.47 -8.90 10.07
CA LEU A 103 5.80 -8.91 10.70
C LEU A 103 6.53 -7.56 10.63
N LEU A 104 6.01 -6.60 9.90
CA LEU A 104 6.59 -5.25 9.82
C LEU A 104 6.36 -4.50 11.14
N ILE A 105 7.40 -3.79 11.58
CA ILE A 105 7.37 -2.96 12.80
C ILE A 105 7.37 -1.49 12.40
N GLY A 106 6.23 -0.85 12.50
CA GLY A 106 6.03 0.56 12.14
C GLY A 106 4.72 1.12 12.65
N ASP A 107 4.49 2.40 12.37
CA ASP A 107 3.36 3.15 12.87
C ASP A 107 2.17 3.11 11.92
N VAL A 108 2.45 3.14 10.61
CA VAL A 108 1.41 3.17 9.56
C VAL A 108 1.75 2.17 8.46
N LEU A 109 0.73 1.48 7.96
CA LEU A 109 0.76 0.69 6.72
C LEU A 109 -0.34 1.20 5.79
N ILE A 110 0.02 1.62 4.57
CA ILE A 110 -0.91 1.99 3.50
C ILE A 110 -0.90 0.86 2.47
N ASP A 111 -2.05 0.20 2.24
CA ASP A 111 -2.16 -0.97 1.37
C ASP A 111 -3.59 -1.14 0.87
N ASP A 112 -3.81 -1.56 -0.36
CA ASP A 112 -5.15 -1.80 -0.92
C ASP A 112 -5.71 -3.18 -0.57
N SER A 113 -4.84 -4.11 -0.19
CA SER A 113 -5.15 -5.51 0.10
C SER A 113 -5.30 -5.78 1.61
N ILE A 114 -5.86 -6.96 1.92
CA ILE A 114 -6.06 -7.43 3.31
C ILE A 114 -5.57 -8.87 3.52
N TYR A 115 -4.95 -9.49 2.49
CA TYR A 115 -4.72 -10.93 2.44
C TYR A 115 -3.28 -11.37 2.75
N ARG A 116 -2.36 -10.43 3.00
CA ARG A 116 -0.93 -10.68 3.21
C ARG A 116 -0.44 -10.24 4.60
N GLY A 117 -1.31 -10.35 5.61
CA GLY A 117 -1.02 -9.96 6.99
C GLY A 117 -1.35 -8.51 7.34
N GLN A 118 -1.88 -7.70 6.40
CA GLN A 118 -2.20 -6.29 6.68
C GLN A 118 -3.14 -6.11 7.87
N ARG A 119 -4.11 -7.02 8.04
CA ARG A 119 -5.08 -7.00 9.16
C ARG A 119 -4.44 -7.15 10.52
N ASP A 120 -3.31 -7.84 10.58
CA ASP A 120 -2.58 -8.15 11.81
C ASP A 120 -1.37 -7.22 12.02
N PHE A 121 -1.20 -6.22 11.14
CA PHE A 121 -0.21 -5.16 11.33
C PHE A 121 -0.45 -4.42 12.64
N ARG A 122 0.60 -4.24 13.44
CA ARG A 122 0.46 -3.72 14.81
C ARG A 122 0.28 -2.21 14.89
N GLY A 123 0.60 -1.47 13.83
CA GLY A 123 0.37 -0.03 13.71
C GLY A 123 -1.04 0.30 13.18
N THR A 124 -1.19 1.50 12.65
CA THR A 124 -2.40 1.92 11.95
C THR A 124 -2.37 1.38 10.52
N PHE A 125 -3.39 0.64 10.14
CA PHE A 125 -3.58 0.20 8.76
C PHE A 125 -4.57 1.12 8.06
N ILE A 126 -4.11 1.81 7.00
CA ILE A 126 -4.94 2.61 6.09
C ILE A 126 -5.19 1.78 4.84
N ARG A 127 -6.42 1.31 4.68
CA ARG A 127 -6.80 0.57 3.49
C ARG A 127 -7.03 1.51 2.33
N PHE A 128 -6.06 1.59 1.43
CA PHE A 128 -6.11 2.44 0.26
C PHE A 128 -7.22 1.99 -0.70
N ASN A 129 -8.14 2.90 -1.02
CA ASN A 129 -9.19 2.66 -2.00
C ASN A 129 -9.73 4.00 -2.52
N PRO A 130 -9.15 4.56 -3.59
CA PRO A 130 -9.55 5.87 -4.10
C PRO A 130 -11.00 5.92 -4.57
N ASN A 131 -11.58 4.78 -4.98
CA ASN A 131 -12.99 4.70 -5.39
C ASN A 131 -13.96 4.91 -4.21
N ASN A 132 -13.50 4.68 -2.98
CA ASN A 132 -14.26 4.91 -1.75
C ASN A 132 -13.76 6.16 -0.99
N GLY A 133 -13.04 7.07 -1.65
CA GLY A 133 -12.53 8.30 -1.04
C GLY A 133 -11.25 8.14 -0.21
N VAL A 134 -10.70 6.93 -0.08
CA VAL A 134 -9.44 6.67 0.63
C VAL A 134 -8.28 6.68 -0.37
N GLY A 135 -8.05 7.82 -1.00
CA GLY A 135 -6.92 8.08 -1.88
C GLY A 135 -5.76 8.76 -1.14
N TRP A 136 -4.80 9.28 -1.89
CA TRP A 136 -3.58 9.87 -1.32
C TRP A 136 -3.84 11.11 -0.46
N ASP A 137 -4.79 11.97 -0.85
CA ASP A 137 -5.16 13.15 -0.04
C ASP A 137 -5.69 12.74 1.34
N PHE A 138 -6.52 11.70 1.38
CA PHE A 138 -7.03 11.15 2.63
C PHE A 138 -5.90 10.55 3.48
N CYS A 139 -5.00 9.75 2.88
CA CYS A 139 -3.87 9.16 3.58
C CYS A 139 -2.98 10.22 4.21
N VAL A 140 -2.61 11.25 3.44
CA VAL A 140 -1.79 12.36 3.95
C VAL A 140 -2.49 13.12 5.08
N LYS A 141 -3.76 13.47 4.93
CA LYS A 141 -4.54 14.14 6.00
C LYS A 141 -4.61 13.31 7.27
N THR A 142 -4.83 12.00 7.14
CA THR A 142 -4.90 11.07 8.27
C THR A 142 -3.56 11.03 9.01
N ILE A 143 -2.44 10.92 8.28
CA ILE A 143 -1.10 10.86 8.87
C ILE A 143 -0.75 12.18 9.58
N VAL A 144 -1.10 13.32 8.99
CA VAL A 144 -0.92 14.64 9.63
C VAL A 144 -1.67 14.72 10.96
N GLY A 145 -2.91 14.23 10.99
CA GLY A 145 -3.73 14.20 12.22
C GLY A 145 -3.24 13.23 13.29
N MET A 146 -2.43 12.23 12.93
CA MET A 146 -1.91 11.24 13.89
C MET A 146 -0.87 11.81 14.85
N GLY A 147 -0.21 12.92 14.49
CA GLY A 147 0.73 13.62 15.38
C GLY A 147 0.09 14.21 16.64
N GLU A 148 -1.24 14.16 16.77
CA GLU A 148 -2.00 14.68 17.90
C GLU A 148 -2.63 13.58 18.78
N SER A 149 -2.63 12.30 18.34
CA SER A 149 -3.22 11.21 19.12
C SER A 149 -2.65 9.84 18.79
N ASN A 150 -2.08 9.18 19.78
CA ASN A 150 -1.51 7.80 19.70
C ASN A 150 -2.60 6.72 19.55
N HIS A 151 -3.34 6.69 18.45
CA HIS A 151 -4.36 5.67 18.24
C HIS A 151 -4.01 4.71 17.10
N LYS A 152 -3.66 3.48 17.46
CA LYS A 152 -3.58 2.33 16.55
C LYS A 152 -4.98 2.00 16.04
N LYS A 153 -5.31 2.33 14.79
CA LYS A 153 -6.66 2.16 14.24
C LYS A 153 -6.62 1.72 12.77
N TRP A 154 -7.61 0.93 12.40
CA TRP A 154 -7.98 0.71 11.01
C TRP A 154 -8.67 1.94 10.43
N VAL A 155 -8.30 2.31 9.21
CA VAL A 155 -8.92 3.39 8.47
C VAL A 155 -9.14 2.92 7.03
N ASP A 156 -10.38 2.63 6.65
CA ASP A 156 -10.70 2.09 5.33
C ASP A 156 -11.81 2.83 4.57
N GLY A 157 -12.38 3.89 5.14
CA GLY A 157 -13.44 4.68 4.49
C GLY A 157 -14.76 3.94 4.21
N ARG A 158 -14.91 2.71 4.72
CA ARG A 158 -16.12 1.89 4.52
C ARG A 158 -17.14 2.08 5.63
N SER A 159 -18.39 1.73 5.33
CA SER A 159 -19.46 1.72 6.33
C SER A 159 -19.23 0.68 7.43
N GLU A 160 -19.85 0.88 8.58
CA GLU A 160 -19.80 -0.07 9.72
C GLU A 160 -20.29 -1.49 9.37
N ASN A 161 -21.05 -1.63 8.30
CA ASN A 161 -21.60 -2.91 7.81
C ASN A 161 -20.69 -3.64 6.83
N ASP A 162 -19.51 -3.08 6.46
CA ASP A 162 -18.54 -3.80 5.62
C ASP A 162 -18.01 -5.04 6.38
N PRO A 163 -17.89 -6.20 5.71
CA PRO A 163 -17.39 -7.43 6.35
C PRO A 163 -16.05 -7.29 7.06
N VAL A 164 -15.18 -6.41 6.57
CA VAL A 164 -13.87 -6.12 7.16
C VAL A 164 -14.01 -5.29 8.42
N THR A 165 -14.89 -4.29 8.42
CA THR A 165 -15.21 -3.49 9.60
C THR A 165 -15.85 -4.36 10.70
N ILE A 166 -16.80 -5.22 10.34
CA ILE A 166 -17.44 -6.19 11.25
C ILE A 166 -16.41 -7.14 11.86
N TRP A 167 -15.46 -7.65 11.06
CA TRP A 167 -14.41 -8.55 11.55
C TRP A 167 -13.53 -7.87 12.60
N ASN A 168 -13.15 -6.61 12.40
CA ASN A 168 -12.34 -5.85 13.36
C ASN A 168 -13.09 -5.59 14.67
N ASN A 169 -14.36 -5.18 14.56
CA ASN A 169 -15.20 -4.93 15.74
C ASN A 169 -15.36 -6.21 16.59
N LYS A 170 -15.50 -7.38 15.96
CA LYS A 170 -15.56 -8.66 16.68
C LYS A 170 -14.24 -9.04 17.35
N LYS A 171 -13.08 -8.68 16.77
CA LYS A 171 -11.75 -8.96 17.36
C LYS A 171 -11.49 -8.06 18.58
N ASN A 172 -11.93 -6.82 18.55
CA ASN A 172 -11.75 -5.87 19.64
C ASN A 172 -12.68 -6.13 20.85
N ASN A 173 -13.83 -6.76 20.62
CA ASN A 173 -14.78 -7.12 21.69
C ASN A 173 -14.49 -8.47 22.37
N LYS A 174 -13.39 -9.14 22.03
CA LYS A 174 -12.96 -10.43 22.66
C LYS A 174 -11.77 -10.28 23.61
N LYS A 175 -11.54 -9.05 24.10
CA LYS A 175 -10.57 -8.81 25.19
C LYS A 175 -11.29 -8.64 26.51
#